data_26d8cec15a4e285233b8facdfe330450
#
_entry.id   26d8cec15a4e285233b8facdfe330450
#
_cell.length_a   1.000
_cell.length_b   1.000
_cell.length_c   1.000
_cell.angle_alpha   90.00
_cell.angle_beta   90.00
_cell.angle_gamma   90.00
#
_symmetry.space_group_name_H-M   'P 1'
#
loop_
_entity.id
_entity.type
_entity.pdbx_description
1 polymer ?
#
loop_
_entity_poly.entity_id
_entity_poly.type
_entity_poly.pdbx_seq_one_letter_code
_entity_poly.pdbx_strand_id
1 'polypeptide(L)'
;MSALSGGQWPQPYKFQVVARSTGVWVQDERLARDVVATVSRLTLGSEGAISPIDESSVTVKLRGSKFLSVNVDVEVESQEDIDSVLQALGEDDRIIMRY
;
A
#
# COMPACT_ATOMS: atom_id res chain seq x y z
N MET A 1 -12.48 -7.37 -25.33
CA MET A 1 -12.73 -6.63 -24.13
C MET A 1 -12.14 -7.35 -22.95
N SER A 2 -11.55 -6.64 -22.14
CA SER A 2 -10.98 -7.19 -20.92
C SER A 2 -12.03 -7.22 -19.83
N ALA A 3 -12.15 -8.34 -19.14
CA ALA A 3 -13.01 -8.40 -17.98
C ALA A 3 -12.58 -7.39 -16.93
N LEU A 4 -11.31 -7.05 -16.94
CA LEU A 4 -10.80 -6.08 -15.99
C LEU A 4 -11.36 -4.71 -16.24
N SER A 5 -11.48 -4.34 -17.51
CA SER A 5 -12.03 -3.04 -17.82
C SER A 5 -13.51 -2.97 -17.49
N GLY A 6 -14.14 -4.10 -17.35
CA GLY A 6 -15.53 -4.15 -16.97
C GLY A 6 -15.75 -3.73 -15.54
N GLY A 7 -14.68 -3.64 -14.78
CA GLY A 7 -14.79 -3.09 -13.44
C GLY A 7 -15.70 -3.87 -12.54
N GLN A 8 -15.37 -5.11 -12.30
CA GLN A 8 -16.11 -5.83 -11.28
C GLN A 8 -15.55 -5.42 -9.93
N TRP A 9 -16.14 -4.41 -9.40
CA TRP A 9 -15.71 -3.87 -8.11
C TRP A 9 -16.62 -4.36 -7.00
N PRO A 10 -16.08 -4.58 -5.80
CA PRO A 10 -14.67 -4.41 -5.44
C PRO A 10 -13.81 -5.54 -6.02
N GLN A 11 -12.52 -5.28 -6.13
CA GLN A 11 -11.60 -6.31 -6.55
C GLN A 11 -10.28 -6.18 -5.80
N PRO A 12 -9.52 -7.27 -5.70
CA PRO A 12 -8.26 -7.23 -4.96
C PRO A 12 -7.19 -6.47 -5.74
N TYR A 13 -6.35 -5.78 -5.00
CA TYR A 13 -5.21 -5.09 -5.57
C TYR A 13 -4.04 -5.17 -4.59
N LYS A 14 -2.85 -5.36 -5.12
CA LYS A 14 -1.65 -5.39 -4.29
C LYS A 14 -0.86 -4.12 -4.53
N PHE A 15 -0.81 -3.26 -3.50
CA PHE A 15 0.04 -2.08 -3.55
C PHE A 15 1.46 -2.48 -3.19
N GLN A 16 2.42 -2.04 -3.99
CA GLN A 16 3.81 -2.37 -3.78
C GLN A 16 4.61 -1.09 -3.64
N VAL A 17 5.38 -1.01 -2.58
CA VAL A 17 6.17 0.16 -2.26
C VAL A 17 7.62 -0.27 -2.07
N VAL A 18 8.54 0.47 -2.68
CA VAL A 18 9.96 0.29 -2.46
C VAL A 18 10.51 1.58 -1.88
N ALA A 19 11.24 1.46 -0.78
CA ALA A 19 11.85 2.60 -0.11
C ALA A 19 13.27 2.23 0.29
N ARG A 20 14.06 3.23 0.64
CA ARG A 20 15.39 2.96 1.17
C ARG A 20 15.28 2.53 2.61
N SER A 21 15.95 1.42 2.93
CA SER A 21 16.07 1.01 4.31
C SER A 21 17.01 1.98 5.04
N THR A 22 16.63 2.34 6.24
CA THR A 22 17.46 3.22 7.07
C THR A 22 18.52 2.45 7.82
N GLY A 23 18.41 1.12 7.82
CA GLY A 23 19.27 0.29 8.67
C GLY A 23 18.81 0.27 10.12
N VAL A 24 17.77 1.02 10.44
CA VAL A 24 17.22 1.07 11.79
C VAL A 24 15.82 0.47 11.75
N TRP A 25 15.66 -0.67 12.41
CA TRP A 25 14.41 -1.42 12.34
C TRP A 25 13.18 -0.58 12.73
N VAL A 26 13.32 0.23 13.76
CA VAL A 26 12.19 1.03 14.23
C VAL A 26 11.71 2.00 13.14
N GLN A 27 12.64 2.60 12.41
CA GLN A 27 12.28 3.53 11.35
C GLN A 27 11.67 2.82 10.15
N ASP A 28 12.20 1.66 9.80
CA ASP A 28 11.67 0.87 8.70
C ASP A 28 10.25 0.38 9.03
N GLU A 29 10.04 -0.03 10.26
CA GLU A 29 8.71 -0.44 10.70
C GLU A 29 7.73 0.72 10.66
N ARG A 30 8.18 1.91 11.03
CA ARG A 30 7.33 3.10 10.99
C ARG A 30 6.90 3.40 9.55
N LEU A 31 7.82 3.28 8.61
CA LEU A 31 7.47 3.47 7.20
C LEU A 31 6.40 2.47 6.77
N ALA A 32 6.58 1.20 7.12
CA ALA A 32 5.60 0.18 6.76
C ALA A 32 4.23 0.50 7.36
N ARG A 33 4.18 0.94 8.60
CA ARG A 33 2.93 1.32 9.24
C ARG A 33 2.29 2.51 8.55
N ASP A 34 3.09 3.49 8.14
CA ASP A 34 2.57 4.66 7.44
C ASP A 34 1.99 4.27 6.10
N VAL A 35 2.63 3.35 5.39
CA VAL A 35 2.12 2.85 4.12
C VAL A 35 0.77 2.17 4.33
N VAL A 36 0.68 1.29 5.32
CA VAL A 36 -0.57 0.59 5.62
C VAL A 36 -1.65 1.59 6.00
N ALA A 37 -1.32 2.59 6.80
CA ALA A 37 -2.29 3.60 7.20
C ALA A 37 -2.82 4.39 6.01
N THR A 38 -1.93 4.74 5.08
CA THR A 38 -2.34 5.48 3.88
C THR A 38 -3.27 4.63 3.02
N VAL A 39 -2.91 3.37 2.79
CA VAL A 39 -3.74 2.46 2.00
C VAL A 39 -5.09 2.27 2.67
N SER A 40 -5.09 2.04 3.97
CA SER A 40 -6.32 1.80 4.71
C SER A 40 -7.25 3.01 4.65
N ARG A 41 -6.70 4.21 4.86
CA ARG A 41 -7.50 5.41 4.88
C ARG A 41 -8.18 5.69 3.53
N LEU A 42 -7.48 5.40 2.45
CA LEU A 42 -7.95 5.75 1.12
C LEU A 42 -8.76 4.65 0.44
N THR A 43 -8.64 3.41 0.90
CA THR A 43 -9.39 2.31 0.29
C THR A 43 -10.63 1.93 1.09
N LEU A 44 -10.57 2.05 2.41
CA LEU A 44 -11.70 1.67 3.25
C LEU A 44 -12.66 2.83 3.49
N GLY A 45 -12.22 4.04 3.16
CA GLY A 45 -13.04 5.21 3.37
C GLY A 45 -13.29 5.48 4.84
N SER A 46 -14.08 6.49 5.11
CA SER A 46 -14.36 6.88 6.48
C SER A 46 -15.20 5.83 7.20
N GLU A 47 -16.05 5.14 6.46
CA GLU A 47 -16.90 4.13 7.06
C GLU A 47 -16.21 2.79 7.15
N GLY A 48 -15.20 2.57 6.34
CA GLY A 48 -14.49 1.31 6.31
C GLY A 48 -13.48 1.16 7.41
N ALA A 49 -13.27 2.19 8.19
CA ALA A 49 -12.24 2.19 9.21
C ALA A 49 -12.46 1.15 10.31
N ILE A 50 -13.61 0.53 10.32
CA ILE A 50 -13.92 -0.47 11.32
C ILE A 50 -13.16 -1.77 11.10
N SER A 51 -12.62 -1.98 9.90
CA SER A 51 -11.90 -3.22 9.60
C SER A 51 -10.48 -2.86 9.19
N PRO A 52 -9.56 -2.85 10.14
CA PRO A 52 -8.17 -2.56 9.79
C PRO A 52 -7.63 -3.64 8.86
N ILE A 53 -6.62 -3.26 8.10
CA ILE A 53 -5.95 -4.19 7.20
C ILE A 53 -5.30 -5.28 8.04
N ASP A 54 -5.57 -6.54 7.68
CA ASP A 54 -5.03 -7.67 8.38
C ASP A 54 -3.51 -7.74 8.18
N GLU A 55 -2.79 -8.05 9.25
CA GLU A 55 -1.35 -8.21 9.17
C GLU A 55 -0.94 -9.25 8.13
N SER A 56 -1.77 -10.27 7.92
CA SER A 56 -1.48 -11.29 6.92
C SER A 56 -1.50 -10.74 5.50
N SER A 57 -2.12 -9.56 5.31
CA SER A 57 -2.18 -8.91 4.02
C SER A 57 -0.99 -7.99 3.77
N VAL A 58 -0.10 -7.86 4.73
CA VAL A 58 1.04 -6.96 4.63
C VAL A 58 2.32 -7.79 4.65
N THR A 59 3.18 -7.56 3.67
CA THR A 59 4.47 -8.23 3.60
C THR A 59 5.55 -7.18 3.55
N VAL A 60 6.52 -7.29 4.46
CA VAL A 60 7.66 -6.36 4.50
C VAL A 60 8.93 -7.20 4.33
N LYS A 61 9.74 -6.82 3.35
CA LYS A 61 10.97 -7.54 3.05
C LYS A 61 12.10 -6.59 2.78
N LEU A 62 13.29 -6.94 3.26
CA LEU A 62 14.49 -6.24 2.87
C LEU A 62 14.99 -6.82 1.56
N ARG A 63 15.31 -5.94 0.62
CA ARG A 63 15.89 -6.34 -0.65
C ARG A 63 17.34 -5.92 -0.65
N GLY A 64 18.23 -6.90 -0.44
CA GLY A 64 19.60 -6.62 -0.17
C GLY A 64 19.71 -5.91 1.16
N SER A 65 20.68 -5.04 1.32
CA SER A 65 20.88 -4.32 2.57
C SER A 65 20.40 -2.87 2.49
N LYS A 66 19.87 -2.46 1.33
CA LYS A 66 19.62 -1.05 1.08
C LYS A 66 18.16 -0.69 0.83
N PHE A 67 17.33 -1.67 0.47
CA PHE A 67 15.96 -1.38 0.07
C PHE A 67 14.97 -2.17 0.89
N LEU A 68 13.84 -1.53 1.13
CA LEU A 68 12.73 -2.11 1.85
C LEU A 68 11.54 -2.20 0.91
N SER A 69 10.92 -3.37 0.85
CA SER A 69 9.73 -3.58 0.04
C SER A 69 8.55 -3.82 0.97
N VAL A 70 7.47 -3.06 0.76
CA VAL A 70 6.25 -3.21 1.53
C VAL A 70 5.13 -3.51 0.54
N ASN A 71 4.46 -4.63 0.72
CA ASN A 71 3.35 -5.04 -0.13
C ASN A 71 2.10 -5.11 0.72
N VAL A 72 1.03 -4.52 0.23
CA VAL A 72 -0.24 -4.49 0.95
C VAL A 72 -1.34 -5.00 0.03
N ASP A 73 -1.99 -6.07 0.41
CA ASP A 73 -3.10 -6.65 -0.33
C ASP A 73 -4.42 -6.17 0.27
N VAL A 74 -5.23 -5.49 -0.54
CA VAL A 74 -6.52 -4.96 -0.08
C VAL A 74 -7.52 -5.07 -1.20
N GLU A 75 -8.79 -4.95 -0.85
CA GLU A 75 -9.84 -4.77 -1.85
C GLU A 75 -10.03 -3.29 -2.10
N VAL A 76 -10.13 -2.93 -3.37
CA VAL A 76 -10.40 -1.56 -3.77
C VAL A 76 -11.73 -1.51 -4.47
N GLU A 77 -12.42 -0.39 -4.37
CA GLU A 77 -13.77 -0.25 -4.90
C GLU A 77 -13.83 0.47 -6.22
N SER A 78 -12.74 1.08 -6.64
CA SER A 78 -12.72 1.79 -7.91
C SER A 78 -11.29 2.03 -8.35
N GLN A 79 -11.13 2.39 -9.61
CA GLN A 79 -9.83 2.81 -10.11
C GLN A 79 -9.36 4.07 -9.39
N GLU A 80 -10.28 4.92 -9.00
CA GLU A 80 -9.92 6.13 -8.26
C GLU A 80 -9.26 5.83 -6.93
N ASP A 81 -9.67 4.75 -6.28
CA ASP A 81 -9.03 4.33 -5.04
C ASP A 81 -7.57 4.02 -5.27
N ILE A 82 -7.29 3.28 -6.34
CA ILE A 82 -5.91 2.92 -6.69
C ILE A 82 -5.10 4.18 -6.96
N ASP A 83 -5.64 5.08 -7.77
CA ASP A 83 -4.94 6.29 -8.16
C ASP A 83 -4.67 7.18 -6.94
N SER A 84 -5.64 7.28 -6.04
CA SER A 84 -5.50 8.09 -4.85
C SER A 84 -4.39 7.55 -3.93
N VAL A 85 -4.35 6.23 -3.77
CA VAL A 85 -3.31 5.62 -2.94
C VAL A 85 -1.94 5.85 -3.56
N LEU A 86 -1.81 5.60 -4.87
CA LEU A 86 -0.52 5.75 -5.52
C LEU A 86 -0.04 7.19 -5.47
N GLN A 87 -0.95 8.15 -5.61
CA GLN A 87 -0.60 9.55 -5.52
C GLN A 87 -0.13 9.90 -4.11
N ALA A 88 -0.86 9.46 -3.11
CA ALA A 88 -0.51 9.76 -1.72
C ALA A 88 0.84 9.14 -1.35
N LEU A 89 1.08 7.91 -1.79
CA LEU A 89 2.36 7.26 -1.53
C LEU A 89 3.50 8.01 -2.22
N GLY A 90 3.23 8.57 -3.39
CA GLY A 90 4.25 9.31 -4.12
C GLY A 90 4.65 10.63 -3.47
N GLU A 91 3.85 11.12 -2.54
CA GLU A 91 4.17 12.33 -1.81
C GLU A 91 5.13 12.10 -0.65
N ASP A 92 5.41 10.85 -0.33
CA ASP A 92 6.33 10.51 0.75
C ASP A 92 7.73 10.40 0.18
N ASP A 93 8.62 11.27 0.65
CA ASP A 93 10.00 11.33 0.14
C ASP A 93 10.79 10.06 0.41
N ARG A 94 10.36 9.25 1.36
CA ARG A 94 11.04 8.00 1.67
C ARG A 94 10.79 6.93 0.62
N ILE A 95 9.72 7.07 -0.15
CA ILE A 95 9.30 6.07 -1.12
C ILE A 95 9.95 6.35 -2.46
N ILE A 96 10.63 5.33 -3.00
CA ILE A 96 11.34 5.43 -4.28
C ILE A 96 10.42 5.02 -5.41
N MET A 97 9.71 3.93 -5.22
CA MET A 97 8.80 3.40 -6.24
C MET A 97 7.52 2.94 -5.60
N ARG A 98 6.43 3.06 -6.36
CA ARG A 98 5.11 2.60 -5.91
C ARG A 98 4.33 2.09 -7.12
N TYR A 99 3.58 1.03 -6.90
CA TYR A 99 2.69 0.49 -7.94
C TYR A 99 1.76 -0.57 -7.37
#